data_7a0022f474263018cca0776ee4cee75e
#
_entry.id   7a0022f474263018cca0776ee4cee75e
#
_cell.length_a   1.000
_cell.length_b   1.000
_cell.length_c   1.000
_cell.angle_alpha   90.00
_cell.angle_beta   90.00
_cell.angle_gamma   90.00
#
_symmetry.space_group_name_H-M   'P 1'
#
loop_
_entity.id
_entity.type
_entity.pdbx_description
1 polymer ?
#
loop_
_entity_poly.entity_id
_entity_poly.type
_entity_poly.pdbx_seq_one_letter_code
_entity_poly.pdbx_strand_id
1 'polypeptide(L)'
;MACVGRLGEDVDRLFQDEIGSTEDLVDRIDERYRSVWAGKTAREQTSLARYFLPHASSRPVLCPTRPRVVKWYCPFAHQNAFSSGHRYCVNVYVGCAHRCEYCYASAYEPPQATTKRNFVKMLPKDMVDLERFDVPPAPIHLSNSTDPFQPLEAQAGHTRATLEQVLAHRKRFSSVVVLTKNPMLAAEPGYVDLFRQLGQIGRDHPSCSKFSRTGIPPFLMEVSLAFWREEARQAYEPGAPSIVDRMKGIRLLRQAGIPVAFRIDPLFPLAPFRIKSDRTYKDFDLPEPQALDDLERLVTLAKEMGACRVVYSPAKIVQPRTRPMSPIMRSMRSLYEYVAAPERLIFRGGSWRLPPQRQLAVTGPLLDLCRKHGVPAKCCMQNLIETP
;
A
#
# COMPACT_ATOMS: atom_id res chain seq x y z
N MET A 1 13.65 21.12 -2.21
CA MET A 1 12.53 21.61 -3.04
C MET A 1 12.55 21.14 -4.51
N ALA A 2 13.65 20.65 -5.05
CA ALA A 2 13.75 20.29 -6.48
C ALA A 2 13.27 18.88 -6.89
N CYS A 3 12.95 17.97 -5.95
CA CYS A 3 12.51 16.61 -6.30
C CYS A 3 10.99 16.41 -6.33
N VAL A 4 10.21 17.39 -5.95
CA VAL A 4 8.74 17.35 -6.06
C VAL A 4 8.29 17.58 -7.51
N GLY A 5 9.11 18.26 -8.32
CA GLY A 5 8.80 18.55 -9.71
C GLY A 5 8.73 17.33 -10.63
N ARG A 6 9.67 16.38 -10.54
CA ARG A 6 9.73 15.25 -11.49
C ARG A 6 8.70 14.15 -11.29
N LEU A 7 8.23 13.94 -10.06
CA LEU A 7 7.05 13.07 -9.81
C LEU A 7 5.77 13.74 -10.32
N GLY A 8 5.76 15.07 -10.40
CA GLY A 8 4.71 15.85 -10.98
C GLY A 8 4.58 15.62 -12.49
N GLU A 9 5.68 15.70 -13.20
CA GLU A 9 5.69 15.67 -14.68
C GLU A 9 5.21 14.34 -15.26
N ASP A 10 5.59 13.19 -14.66
CA ASP A 10 5.12 11.87 -15.13
C ASP A 10 3.64 11.61 -14.82
N VAL A 11 3.15 12.10 -13.67
CA VAL A 11 1.73 12.02 -13.33
C VAL A 11 0.93 13.05 -14.12
N ASP A 12 1.50 14.23 -14.38
CA ASP A 12 0.88 15.30 -15.15
C ASP A 12 0.73 14.91 -16.64
N ARG A 13 1.68 14.14 -17.22
CA ARG A 13 1.54 13.58 -18.56
C ARG A 13 0.39 12.58 -18.66
N LEU A 14 0.28 11.66 -17.70
CA LEU A 14 -0.80 10.68 -17.66
C LEU A 14 -2.18 11.33 -17.46
N PHE A 15 -2.23 12.43 -16.74
CA PHE A 15 -3.46 13.22 -16.57
C PHE A 15 -3.86 13.99 -17.83
N GLN A 16 -2.90 14.53 -18.56
CA GLN A 16 -3.14 15.25 -19.80
C GLN A 16 -3.68 14.33 -20.91
N ASP A 17 -3.18 13.10 -20.98
CA ASP A 17 -3.63 12.12 -22.00
C ASP A 17 -5.06 11.59 -21.74
N GLU A 18 -5.53 11.59 -20.49
CA GLU A 18 -6.88 11.06 -20.16
C GLU A 18 -7.96 12.14 -19.97
N ILE A 19 -7.57 13.34 -19.58
CA ILE A 19 -8.52 14.40 -19.19
C ILE A 19 -8.66 15.48 -20.28
N GLY A 20 -7.81 15.46 -21.27
CA GLY A 20 -7.72 16.54 -22.26
C GLY A 20 -6.93 17.75 -21.73
N SER A 21 -7.05 18.89 -22.42
CA SER A 21 -6.35 20.11 -22.02
C SER A 21 -6.88 20.66 -20.69
N THR A 22 -6.07 21.49 -20.03
CA THR A 22 -6.49 22.20 -18.80
C THR A 22 -7.75 23.03 -19.03
N GLU A 23 -7.98 23.48 -20.26
CA GLU A 23 -9.16 24.24 -20.70
C GLU A 23 -10.41 23.35 -20.72
N ASP A 24 -10.30 22.10 -21.21
CA ASP A 24 -11.41 21.12 -21.17
C ASP A 24 -11.82 20.78 -19.74
N LEU A 25 -10.88 20.83 -18.80
CA LEU A 25 -11.15 20.64 -17.39
C LEU A 25 -11.96 21.79 -16.78
N VAL A 26 -11.66 23.05 -17.16
CA VAL A 26 -12.36 24.24 -16.64
C VAL A 26 -13.84 24.20 -17.00
N ASP A 27 -14.17 23.78 -18.21
CA ASP A 27 -15.56 23.67 -18.68
C ASP A 27 -16.34 22.54 -18.00
N ARG A 28 -15.62 21.57 -17.43
CA ARG A 28 -16.20 20.43 -16.73
C ARG A 28 -16.28 20.60 -15.21
N ILE A 29 -15.70 21.70 -14.68
CA ILE A 29 -15.72 22.00 -13.24
C ILE A 29 -17.10 22.51 -12.84
N ASP A 30 -17.62 21.97 -11.74
CA ASP A 30 -18.83 22.50 -11.11
C ASP A 30 -18.68 24.00 -10.85
N GLU A 31 -19.67 24.77 -11.25
CA GLU A 31 -19.69 26.23 -11.22
C GLU A 31 -19.33 26.83 -9.85
N ARG A 32 -19.67 26.09 -8.78
CA ARG A 32 -19.32 26.43 -7.39
C ARG A 32 -17.82 26.55 -7.12
N TYR A 33 -16.99 25.93 -7.94
CA TYR A 33 -15.53 25.89 -7.78
C TYR A 33 -14.77 26.66 -8.86
N ARG A 34 -15.45 27.18 -9.88
CA ARG A 34 -14.81 27.96 -10.96
C ARG A 34 -14.03 29.15 -10.43
N SER A 35 -14.56 29.89 -9.47
CA SER A 35 -13.89 31.05 -8.87
C SER A 35 -12.63 30.63 -8.09
N VAL A 36 -12.67 29.50 -7.40
CA VAL A 36 -11.52 28.95 -6.68
C VAL A 36 -10.44 28.49 -7.66
N TRP A 37 -10.84 27.88 -8.76
CA TRP A 37 -9.94 27.42 -9.81
C TRP A 37 -9.28 28.59 -10.55
N ALA A 38 -10.06 29.58 -10.97
CA ALA A 38 -9.60 30.73 -11.71
C ALA A 38 -8.57 31.58 -10.92
N GLY A 39 -8.65 31.59 -9.58
CA GLY A 39 -7.69 32.28 -8.72
C GLY A 39 -6.37 31.52 -8.50
N LYS A 40 -6.14 30.36 -9.16
CA LYS A 40 -4.95 29.55 -8.97
C LYS A 40 -3.96 29.70 -10.13
N THR A 41 -2.67 29.62 -9.80
CA THR A 41 -1.62 29.52 -10.82
C THR A 41 -1.72 28.20 -11.58
N ALA A 42 -1.22 28.12 -12.80
CA ALA A 42 -1.20 26.89 -13.60
C ALA A 42 -0.62 25.68 -12.83
N ARG A 43 0.43 25.89 -12.02
CA ARG A 43 1.04 24.85 -11.18
C ARG A 43 0.10 24.38 -10.07
N GLU A 44 -0.65 25.28 -9.47
CA GLU A 44 -1.66 24.93 -8.46
C GLU A 44 -2.86 24.25 -9.10
N GLN A 45 -3.27 24.66 -10.29
CA GLN A 45 -4.32 24.02 -11.07
C GLN A 45 -3.95 22.58 -11.42
N THR A 46 -2.74 22.34 -11.92
CA THR A 46 -2.21 21.01 -12.18
C THR A 46 -2.16 20.16 -10.89
N SER A 47 -1.73 20.76 -9.78
CA SER A 47 -1.73 20.07 -8.48
C SER A 47 -3.14 19.72 -8.00
N LEU A 48 -4.11 20.58 -8.24
CA LEU A 48 -5.51 20.39 -7.88
C LEU A 48 -6.21 19.39 -8.80
N ALA A 49 -5.84 19.30 -10.06
CA ALA A 49 -6.37 18.32 -11.01
C ALA A 49 -6.24 16.86 -10.49
N ARG A 50 -5.25 16.58 -9.65
CA ARG A 50 -5.09 15.28 -8.95
C ARG A 50 -6.23 14.93 -8.01
N TYR A 51 -7.05 15.87 -7.66
CA TYR A 51 -8.19 15.69 -6.78
C TYR A 51 -9.52 15.67 -7.54
N PHE A 52 -9.48 15.73 -8.87
CA PHE A 52 -10.66 15.52 -9.69
C PHE A 52 -10.98 14.03 -9.76
N LEU A 53 -12.23 13.71 -9.52
CA LEU A 53 -12.77 12.38 -9.76
C LEU A 53 -13.80 12.48 -10.89
N PRO A 54 -13.68 11.70 -11.96
CA PRO A 54 -14.72 11.64 -12.96
C PRO A 54 -15.99 11.08 -12.32
N HIS A 55 -17.04 11.84 -12.38
CA HIS A 55 -18.36 11.40 -11.95
C HIS A 55 -18.93 10.37 -12.94
N ALA A 56 -19.85 9.51 -12.48
CA ALA A 56 -20.55 8.57 -13.35
C ALA A 56 -21.26 9.25 -14.54
N SER A 57 -21.56 10.56 -14.41
CA SER A 57 -22.12 11.42 -15.45
C SER A 57 -21.07 12.17 -16.29
N SER A 58 -19.82 11.75 -16.29
CA SER A 58 -18.67 12.37 -16.98
C SER A 58 -18.29 13.79 -16.46
N ARG A 59 -18.78 14.22 -15.32
CA ARG A 59 -18.36 15.49 -14.70
C ARG A 59 -17.29 15.23 -13.64
N PRO A 60 -16.11 15.86 -13.71
CA PRO A 60 -15.13 15.77 -12.65
C PRO A 60 -15.62 16.50 -11.40
N VAL A 61 -15.34 15.93 -10.24
CA VAL A 61 -15.63 16.51 -8.92
C VAL A 61 -14.38 17.11 -8.35
N LEU A 62 -14.36 18.42 -8.12
CA LEU A 62 -13.24 19.12 -7.52
C LEU A 62 -13.19 18.85 -6.01
N CYS A 63 -12.07 18.30 -5.54
CA CYS A 63 -11.81 18.16 -4.13
C CYS A 63 -11.58 19.54 -3.46
N PRO A 64 -12.23 19.88 -2.34
CA PRO A 64 -11.91 21.10 -1.61
C PRO A 64 -10.43 21.19 -1.25
N THR A 65 -9.90 22.41 -1.30
CA THR A 65 -8.45 22.71 -1.16
C THR A 65 -7.91 22.57 0.27
N ARG A 66 -8.68 22.10 1.22
CA ARG A 66 -8.22 21.88 2.59
C ARG A 66 -7.40 20.59 2.73
N PRO A 67 -6.49 20.52 3.72
CA PRO A 67 -5.82 19.27 4.05
C PRO A 67 -6.82 18.17 4.38
N ARG A 68 -6.57 16.94 3.91
CA ARG A 68 -7.41 15.76 4.12
C ARG A 68 -6.65 14.64 4.76
N VAL A 69 -7.32 13.91 5.64
CA VAL A 69 -6.83 12.63 6.17
C VAL A 69 -7.27 11.46 5.30
N VAL A 70 -8.47 11.52 4.73
CA VAL A 70 -8.92 10.58 3.68
C VAL A 70 -8.48 11.13 2.33
N LYS A 71 -7.53 10.47 1.71
CA LYS A 71 -7.06 10.82 0.37
C LYS A 71 -7.98 10.20 -0.67
N TRP A 72 -8.48 10.99 -1.60
CA TRP A 72 -9.32 10.53 -2.70
C TRP A 72 -8.52 9.83 -3.80
N TYR A 73 -7.22 9.98 -3.74
CA TYR A 73 -6.27 9.36 -4.62
C TYR A 73 -5.26 8.53 -3.81
N CYS A 74 -4.96 7.33 -4.28
CA CYS A 74 -3.90 6.50 -3.73
C CYS A 74 -2.76 6.38 -4.75
N PRO A 75 -1.54 6.84 -4.41
CA PRO A 75 -0.40 6.79 -5.33
C PRO A 75 0.06 5.35 -5.67
N PHE A 76 -0.49 4.36 -4.98
CA PHE A 76 -0.24 2.93 -5.22
C PHE A 76 -1.40 2.25 -5.96
N ALA A 77 -2.47 2.98 -6.29
CA ALA A 77 -3.50 2.50 -7.19
C ALA A 77 -2.96 2.46 -8.63
N HIS A 78 -3.66 1.77 -9.51
CA HIS A 78 -3.33 1.75 -10.93
C HIS A 78 -3.22 3.18 -11.48
N GLN A 79 -2.43 3.37 -12.53
CA GLN A 79 -2.18 4.68 -13.11
C GLN A 79 -3.47 5.40 -13.51
N ASN A 80 -4.46 4.66 -13.96
CA ASN A 80 -5.79 5.18 -14.28
C ASN A 80 -6.65 5.22 -13.02
N ALA A 81 -6.25 6.05 -12.06
CA ALA A 81 -6.85 6.15 -10.74
C ALA A 81 -8.36 6.46 -10.78
N PHE A 82 -8.85 7.03 -11.87
CA PHE A 82 -10.23 7.44 -12.03
C PHE A 82 -11.08 6.44 -12.82
N SER A 83 -10.47 5.39 -13.37
CA SER A 83 -11.17 4.35 -14.12
C SER A 83 -11.44 3.11 -13.26
N SER A 84 -10.77 2.00 -13.54
CA SER A 84 -11.01 0.72 -12.88
C SER A 84 -10.21 0.51 -11.59
N GLY A 85 -9.16 1.31 -11.35
CA GLY A 85 -8.21 1.13 -10.25
C GLY A 85 -8.33 2.17 -9.13
N HIS A 86 -9.33 3.04 -9.16
CA HIS A 86 -9.50 4.08 -8.14
C HIS A 86 -9.69 3.50 -6.75
N ARG A 87 -9.00 4.07 -5.76
CA ARG A 87 -9.19 3.74 -4.36
C ARG A 87 -8.86 4.92 -3.45
N TYR A 88 -9.55 4.99 -2.32
CA TYR A 88 -9.22 5.89 -1.22
C TYR A 88 -8.06 5.38 -0.39
N CYS A 89 -7.35 6.28 0.26
CA CYS A 89 -6.23 5.94 1.13
C CYS A 89 -6.27 6.78 2.41
N VAL A 90 -6.12 6.11 3.55
CA VAL A 90 -5.98 6.76 4.86
C VAL A 90 -4.71 6.23 5.52
N ASN A 91 -3.76 7.13 5.84
CA ASN A 91 -2.69 6.81 6.78
C ASN A 91 -3.07 7.43 8.13
N VAL A 92 -3.37 6.58 9.09
CA VAL A 92 -3.92 7.01 10.38
C VAL A 92 -2.90 7.72 11.28
N TYR A 93 -1.62 7.41 11.09
CA TYR A 93 -0.48 7.97 11.82
C TYR A 93 0.53 8.65 10.89
N VAL A 94 1.51 9.31 11.48
CA VAL A 94 2.74 9.81 10.85
C VAL A 94 3.90 8.98 11.39
N GLY A 95 4.76 8.45 10.51
CA GLY A 95 5.82 7.53 10.89
C GLY A 95 5.29 6.15 11.35
N CYS A 96 6.20 5.26 11.71
CA CYS A 96 5.86 3.90 12.10
C CYS A 96 6.87 3.35 13.13
N ALA A 97 6.36 2.81 14.24
CA ALA A 97 7.18 2.24 15.31
C ALA A 97 7.91 0.94 14.89
N HIS A 98 7.48 0.28 13.81
CA HIS A 98 8.11 -0.94 13.34
C HIS A 98 9.49 -0.72 12.73
N ARG A 99 9.80 0.50 12.26
CA ARG A 99 11.12 0.92 11.79
C ARG A 99 11.81 -0.06 10.83
N CYS A 100 11.03 -0.63 9.89
CA CYS A 100 11.56 -1.55 8.92
C CYS A 100 12.66 -0.89 8.07
N GLU A 101 13.80 -1.56 7.90
CA GLU A 101 14.95 -1.03 7.18
C GLU A 101 14.63 -0.72 5.71
N TYR A 102 13.87 -1.56 5.07
CA TYR A 102 13.47 -1.46 3.66
C TYR A 102 12.27 -0.55 3.41
N CYS A 103 11.70 0.08 4.45
CA CYS A 103 10.42 0.78 4.34
C CYS A 103 10.54 1.98 3.36
N TYR A 104 9.75 1.94 2.28
CA TYR A 104 9.73 3.02 1.31
C TYR A 104 9.23 4.35 1.89
N ALA A 105 8.43 4.31 2.96
CA ALA A 105 7.94 5.50 3.63
C ALA A 105 9.07 6.30 4.30
N SER A 106 10.22 5.67 4.61
CA SER A 106 11.40 6.36 5.13
C SER A 106 11.96 7.44 4.17
N ALA A 107 11.56 7.41 2.90
CA ALA A 107 11.89 8.46 1.94
C ALA A 107 11.20 9.81 2.26
N TYR A 108 10.10 9.82 3.03
CA TYR A 108 9.30 11.02 3.27
C TYR A 108 8.65 11.10 4.66
N GLU A 109 8.53 10.00 5.39
CA GLU A 109 7.96 9.97 6.74
C GLU A 109 9.08 10.08 7.79
N PRO A 110 8.82 10.71 8.94
CA PRO A 110 9.76 10.72 10.04
C PRO A 110 9.92 9.32 10.65
N PRO A 111 11.06 9.05 11.32
CA PRO A 111 11.33 7.75 11.93
C PRO A 111 10.48 7.48 13.17
N GLN A 112 9.92 8.51 13.79
CA GLN A 112 9.12 8.41 15.00
C GLN A 112 7.63 8.36 14.65
N ALA A 113 6.92 7.45 15.32
CA ALA A 113 5.47 7.36 15.21
C ALA A 113 4.80 8.45 16.05
N THR A 114 3.92 9.22 15.41
CA THR A 114 3.14 10.27 16.06
C THR A 114 1.71 10.31 15.56
N THR A 115 0.81 10.91 16.34
CA THR A 115 -0.55 11.18 15.92
C THR A 115 -0.59 12.35 14.93
N LYS A 116 -1.54 12.32 14.00
CA LYS A 116 -1.79 13.46 13.12
C LYS A 116 -2.58 14.53 13.86
N ARG A 117 -2.10 15.77 13.79
CA ARG A 117 -2.81 16.91 14.35
C ARG A 117 -4.23 16.98 13.78
N ASN A 118 -5.21 17.16 14.66
CA ASN A 118 -6.62 17.29 14.31
C ASN A 118 -7.23 16.09 13.54
N PHE A 119 -6.61 14.91 13.58
CA PHE A 119 -7.09 13.74 12.83
C PHE A 119 -8.57 13.47 13.08
N VAL A 120 -8.96 13.32 14.35
CA VAL A 120 -10.33 12.99 14.77
C VAL A 120 -11.34 14.07 14.35
N LYS A 121 -10.91 15.35 14.31
CA LYS A 121 -11.76 16.46 13.85
C LYS A 121 -11.89 16.54 12.33
N MET A 122 -10.88 16.10 11.60
CA MET A 122 -10.84 16.17 10.13
C MET A 122 -11.53 14.98 9.49
N LEU A 123 -11.45 13.82 10.10
CA LEU A 123 -11.96 12.57 9.55
C LEU A 123 -13.49 12.62 9.24
N PRO A 124 -14.39 13.02 10.17
CA PRO A 124 -15.80 13.14 9.85
C PRO A 124 -16.08 14.15 8.73
N LYS A 125 -15.34 15.26 8.69
CA LYS A 125 -15.48 16.25 7.61
C LYS A 125 -15.14 15.68 6.25
N ASP A 126 -14.10 14.84 6.19
CA ASP A 126 -13.70 14.18 4.96
C ASP A 126 -14.76 13.17 4.49
N MET A 127 -15.42 12.46 5.44
CA MET A 127 -16.50 11.54 5.12
C MET A 127 -17.74 12.27 4.59
N VAL A 128 -18.12 13.38 5.23
CA VAL A 128 -19.24 14.25 4.76
C VAL A 128 -18.94 14.79 3.34
N ASP A 129 -17.69 15.16 3.05
CA ASP A 129 -17.33 15.62 1.72
C ASP A 129 -17.49 14.51 0.65
N LEU A 130 -17.22 13.24 0.97
CA LEU A 130 -17.47 12.14 0.03
C LEU A 130 -18.94 12.02 -0.35
N GLU A 131 -19.84 12.30 0.57
CA GLU A 131 -21.28 12.30 0.32
C GLU A 131 -21.74 13.57 -0.41
N ARG A 132 -21.28 14.74 0.09
CA ARG A 132 -21.64 16.04 -0.46
C ARG A 132 -21.26 16.20 -1.93
N PHE A 133 -20.11 15.68 -2.32
CA PHE A 133 -19.60 15.76 -3.69
C PHE A 133 -19.96 14.55 -4.55
N ASP A 134 -20.80 13.66 -4.02
CA ASP A 134 -21.25 12.43 -4.70
C ASP A 134 -20.10 11.67 -5.37
N VAL A 135 -19.01 11.51 -4.61
CA VAL A 135 -17.81 10.83 -5.07
C VAL A 135 -18.13 9.35 -5.28
N PRO A 136 -17.73 8.75 -6.41
CA PRO A 136 -18.06 7.36 -6.70
C PRO A 136 -17.55 6.40 -5.61
N PRO A 137 -18.32 5.36 -5.24
CA PRO A 137 -17.85 4.34 -4.32
C PRO A 137 -16.61 3.63 -4.84
N ALA A 138 -15.63 3.46 -3.97
CA ALA A 138 -14.36 2.81 -4.31
C ALA A 138 -13.78 2.07 -3.09
N PRO A 139 -12.81 1.15 -3.28
CA PRO A 139 -12.09 0.57 -2.16
C PRO A 139 -11.40 1.63 -1.30
N ILE A 140 -11.38 1.43 0.01
CA ILE A 140 -10.55 2.22 0.92
C ILE A 140 -9.43 1.36 1.48
N HIS A 141 -8.20 1.86 1.41
CA HIS A 141 -7.02 1.24 1.98
C HIS A 141 -6.54 2.00 3.20
N LEU A 142 -6.42 1.30 4.33
CA LEU A 142 -5.88 1.86 5.55
C LEU A 142 -4.38 1.56 5.62
N SER A 143 -3.61 2.63 5.81
CA SER A 143 -2.20 2.63 6.19
C SER A 143 -1.25 1.95 5.21
N ASN A 144 -1.07 2.61 4.05
CA ASN A 144 -0.03 2.20 3.10
C ASN A 144 1.37 2.66 3.53
N SER A 145 1.51 3.75 4.30
CA SER A 145 2.81 4.35 4.68
C SER A 145 3.14 4.23 6.17
N THR A 146 2.24 3.67 6.96
CA THR A 146 2.40 3.42 8.40
C THR A 146 1.69 2.12 8.75
N ASP A 147 1.74 1.69 10.00
CA ASP A 147 0.94 0.56 10.45
C ASP A 147 -0.24 1.06 11.30
N PRO A 148 -1.49 0.67 10.99
CA PRO A 148 -2.66 1.10 11.74
C PRO A 148 -2.73 0.48 13.13
N PHE A 149 -2.10 -0.67 13.34
CA PHE A 149 -2.04 -1.39 14.60
C PHE A 149 -0.67 -1.35 15.26
N GLN A 150 0.13 -0.30 14.98
CA GLN A 150 1.35 -0.05 15.74
C GLN A 150 1.03 0.26 17.22
N PRO A 151 1.99 0.17 18.16
CA PRO A 151 1.71 0.34 19.61
C PRO A 151 0.96 1.62 19.97
N LEU A 152 1.13 2.68 19.18
CA LEU A 152 0.46 3.97 19.39
C LEU A 152 -1.08 3.85 19.26
N GLU A 153 -1.59 2.86 18.53
CA GLU A 153 -3.05 2.66 18.36
C GLU A 153 -3.73 2.33 19.69
N ALA A 154 -3.08 1.57 20.58
CA ALA A 154 -3.63 1.20 21.87
C ALA A 154 -3.97 2.44 22.74
N GLN A 155 -3.29 3.57 22.51
CA GLN A 155 -3.51 4.81 23.24
C GLN A 155 -4.37 5.82 22.47
N ALA A 156 -4.13 5.94 21.17
CA ALA A 156 -4.70 7.01 20.35
C ALA A 156 -6.04 6.64 19.68
N GLY A 157 -6.30 5.37 19.39
CA GLY A 157 -7.56 4.87 18.84
C GLY A 157 -7.92 5.41 17.44
N HIS A 158 -6.94 5.91 16.68
CA HIS A 158 -7.22 6.54 15.38
C HIS A 158 -7.67 5.53 14.33
N THR A 159 -7.18 4.30 14.39
CA THR A 159 -7.63 3.21 13.51
C THR A 159 -9.08 2.85 13.83
N ARG A 160 -9.39 2.69 15.12
CA ARG A 160 -10.77 2.47 15.57
C ARG A 160 -11.71 3.55 15.05
N ALA A 161 -11.37 4.82 15.33
CA ALA A 161 -12.18 5.96 14.87
C ALA A 161 -12.34 5.96 13.32
N THR A 162 -11.31 5.56 12.58
CA THR A 162 -11.39 5.47 11.12
C THR A 162 -12.35 4.37 10.68
N LEU A 163 -12.27 3.19 11.29
CA LEU A 163 -13.14 2.05 10.95
C LEU A 163 -14.61 2.35 11.30
N GLU A 164 -14.87 3.00 12.42
CA GLU A 164 -16.21 3.45 12.82
C GLU A 164 -16.79 4.47 11.83
N GLN A 165 -15.98 5.45 11.38
CA GLN A 165 -16.40 6.40 10.36
C GLN A 165 -16.63 5.75 8.99
N VAL A 166 -15.78 4.80 8.60
CA VAL A 166 -15.97 4.02 7.36
C VAL A 166 -17.28 3.20 7.46
N LEU A 167 -17.58 2.63 8.62
CA LEU A 167 -18.81 1.89 8.84
C LEU A 167 -20.06 2.80 8.77
N ALA A 168 -20.00 3.98 9.38
CA ALA A 168 -21.10 4.97 9.34
C ALA A 168 -21.40 5.43 7.90
N HIS A 169 -20.36 5.55 7.07
CA HIS A 169 -20.47 5.98 5.67
C HIS A 169 -20.30 4.81 4.67
N ARG A 170 -20.74 3.62 5.06
CA ARG A 170 -20.48 2.34 4.36
C ARG A 170 -20.82 2.35 2.87
N LYS A 171 -21.82 3.13 2.44
CA LYS A 171 -22.23 3.22 1.03
C LYS A 171 -21.15 3.82 0.12
N ARG A 172 -20.16 4.52 0.67
CA ARG A 172 -19.07 5.16 -0.07
C ARG A 172 -17.87 4.23 -0.32
N PHE A 173 -17.87 3.05 0.30
CA PHE A 173 -16.74 2.13 0.22
C PHE A 173 -17.20 0.76 -0.25
N SER A 174 -16.64 0.36 -1.36
CA SER A 174 -16.95 -0.92 -1.98
C SER A 174 -16.21 -2.10 -1.35
N SER A 175 -15.02 -1.83 -0.78
CA SER A 175 -14.29 -2.74 0.11
C SER A 175 -13.40 -1.95 1.06
N VAL A 176 -13.03 -2.57 2.17
CA VAL A 176 -12.10 -2.02 3.16
C VAL A 176 -10.91 -2.97 3.25
N VAL A 177 -9.72 -2.45 2.96
CA VAL A 177 -8.48 -3.22 3.06
C VAL A 177 -7.59 -2.59 4.13
N VAL A 178 -7.21 -3.38 5.11
CA VAL A 178 -6.35 -2.95 6.21
C VAL A 178 -5.04 -3.72 6.14
N LEU A 179 -3.91 -3.01 6.08
CA LEU A 179 -2.58 -3.60 6.06
C LEU A 179 -1.89 -3.44 7.41
N THR A 180 -1.41 -4.54 7.99
CA THR A 180 -0.68 -4.50 9.26
C THR A 180 0.41 -5.57 9.37
N LYS A 181 1.38 -5.30 10.24
CA LYS A 181 2.34 -6.27 10.80
C LYS A 181 1.94 -6.74 12.21
N ASN A 182 0.91 -6.12 12.82
CA ASN A 182 0.47 -6.45 14.17
C ASN A 182 -0.97 -7.00 14.19
N PRO A 183 -1.19 -8.23 13.68
CA PRO A 183 -2.51 -8.84 13.69
C PRO A 183 -2.99 -9.21 15.10
N MET A 184 -2.11 -9.25 16.12
CA MET A 184 -2.53 -9.49 17.50
C MET A 184 -3.41 -8.38 18.04
N LEU A 185 -2.99 -7.12 17.89
CA LEU A 185 -3.82 -5.98 18.27
C LEU A 185 -5.10 -5.89 17.43
N ALA A 186 -5.00 -6.21 16.12
CA ALA A 186 -6.17 -6.25 15.24
C ALA A 186 -7.17 -7.36 15.63
N ALA A 187 -6.73 -8.42 16.30
CA ALA A 187 -7.59 -9.54 16.74
C ALA A 187 -8.32 -9.28 18.07
N GLU A 188 -8.16 -8.09 18.66
CA GLU A 188 -8.94 -7.75 19.86
C GLU A 188 -10.45 -7.68 19.55
N PRO A 189 -11.32 -8.13 20.47
CA PRO A 189 -12.76 -8.29 20.21
C PRO A 189 -13.42 -7.06 19.61
N GLY A 190 -13.13 -5.87 20.12
CA GLY A 190 -13.73 -4.65 19.63
C GLY A 190 -13.35 -4.27 18.19
N TYR A 191 -12.20 -4.71 17.67
CA TYR A 191 -11.84 -4.56 16.25
C TYR A 191 -12.48 -5.66 15.40
N VAL A 192 -12.49 -6.89 15.90
CA VAL A 192 -13.11 -8.02 15.20
C VAL A 192 -14.57 -7.75 14.91
N ASP A 193 -15.31 -7.17 15.85
CA ASP A 193 -16.72 -6.83 15.66
C ASP A 193 -16.91 -5.74 14.58
N LEU A 194 -16.04 -4.73 14.55
CA LEU A 194 -16.02 -3.76 13.46
C LEU A 194 -15.71 -4.40 12.11
N PHE A 195 -14.75 -5.32 12.04
CA PHE A 195 -14.41 -6.01 10.80
C PHE A 195 -15.55 -6.87 10.28
N ARG A 196 -16.28 -7.56 11.14
CA ARG A 196 -17.47 -8.33 10.77
C ARG A 196 -18.56 -7.44 10.19
N GLN A 197 -18.84 -6.30 10.81
CA GLN A 197 -19.81 -5.33 10.32
C GLN A 197 -19.34 -4.74 8.98
N LEU A 198 -18.07 -4.35 8.87
CA LEU A 198 -17.47 -3.87 7.63
C LEU A 198 -17.49 -4.93 6.52
N GLY A 199 -17.39 -6.21 6.85
CA GLY A 199 -17.49 -7.32 5.91
C GLY A 199 -18.85 -7.43 5.21
N GLN A 200 -19.88 -6.74 5.70
CA GLN A 200 -21.20 -6.64 5.07
C GLN A 200 -21.31 -5.48 4.08
N ILE A 201 -20.34 -4.55 4.08
CA ILE A 201 -20.29 -3.45 3.11
C ILE A 201 -20.22 -4.05 1.71
N GLY A 202 -21.08 -3.60 0.86
CA GLY A 202 -21.03 -3.96 -0.53
C GLY A 202 -21.85 -5.18 -0.93
N ARG A 203 -22.37 -5.98 0.00
CA ARG A 203 -23.33 -7.03 -0.36
C ARG A 203 -24.58 -6.47 -1.04
N ASP A 204 -25.01 -5.30 -0.59
CA ASP A 204 -26.17 -4.56 -1.11
C ASP A 204 -25.78 -3.46 -2.11
N HIS A 205 -24.51 -3.34 -2.48
CA HIS A 205 -24.02 -2.27 -3.32
C HIS A 205 -24.04 -2.66 -4.81
N PRO A 206 -24.57 -1.82 -5.74
CA PRO A 206 -24.63 -2.14 -7.18
C PRO A 206 -23.29 -2.44 -7.83
N SER A 207 -22.17 -1.92 -7.27
CA SER A 207 -20.83 -2.21 -7.74
C SER A 207 -20.25 -3.53 -7.21
N CYS A 208 -20.93 -4.24 -6.31
CA CYS A 208 -20.48 -5.52 -5.79
C CYS A 208 -20.34 -6.60 -6.87
N SER A 209 -21.15 -6.54 -7.90
CA SER A 209 -20.99 -7.40 -9.08
C SER A 209 -19.64 -7.19 -9.78
N LYS A 210 -19.04 -5.99 -9.69
CA LYS A 210 -17.68 -5.72 -10.18
C LYS A 210 -16.60 -6.26 -9.24
N PHE A 211 -16.87 -6.40 -7.94
CA PHE A 211 -15.91 -6.93 -6.95
C PHE A 211 -15.81 -8.45 -6.98
N SER A 212 -16.86 -9.15 -7.34
CA SER A 212 -16.78 -10.60 -7.57
C SER A 212 -15.74 -10.95 -8.64
N ARG A 213 -15.45 -10.03 -9.57
CA ARG A 213 -14.40 -10.18 -10.59
C ARG A 213 -12.99 -9.90 -10.05
N THR A 214 -12.82 -9.13 -8.99
CA THR A 214 -11.49 -8.78 -8.41
C THR A 214 -11.06 -9.77 -7.34
N GLY A 215 -11.93 -10.65 -6.86
CA GLY A 215 -11.66 -11.60 -5.77
C GLY A 215 -11.35 -10.92 -4.42
N ILE A 216 -11.68 -9.62 -4.26
CA ILE A 216 -11.47 -8.91 -3.00
C ILE A 216 -12.77 -8.94 -2.21
N PRO A 217 -12.78 -9.51 -0.98
CA PRO A 217 -13.95 -9.48 -0.12
C PRO A 217 -14.27 -8.03 0.33
N PRO A 218 -15.52 -7.76 0.79
CA PRO A 218 -15.91 -6.45 1.29
C PRO A 218 -15.02 -5.91 2.40
N PHE A 219 -14.48 -6.78 3.24
CA PHE A 219 -13.40 -6.49 4.19
C PHE A 219 -12.25 -7.46 3.99
N LEU A 220 -11.02 -6.97 4.02
CA LEU A 220 -9.81 -7.77 3.90
C LEU A 220 -8.74 -7.27 4.85
N MET A 221 -8.22 -8.15 5.69
CA MET A 221 -7.01 -7.92 6.46
C MET A 221 -5.80 -8.44 5.69
N GLU A 222 -4.92 -7.56 5.26
CA GLU A 222 -3.61 -7.94 4.69
C GLU A 222 -2.57 -7.96 5.81
N VAL A 223 -2.05 -9.13 6.15
CA VAL A 223 -1.02 -9.25 7.18
C VAL A 223 0.35 -9.42 6.52
N SER A 224 1.27 -8.51 6.84
CA SER A 224 2.65 -8.58 6.35
C SER A 224 3.42 -9.64 7.12
N LEU A 225 3.85 -10.67 6.41
CA LEU A 225 4.68 -11.77 6.90
C LEU A 225 5.70 -12.10 5.81
N ALA A 226 6.76 -11.29 5.70
CA ALA A 226 7.75 -11.40 4.64
C ALA A 226 8.91 -12.35 4.99
N PHE A 227 9.09 -12.65 6.26
CA PHE A 227 10.17 -13.50 6.76
C PHE A 227 9.62 -14.73 7.46
N TRP A 228 10.32 -15.85 7.31
CA TRP A 228 10.06 -17.08 8.05
C TRP A 228 10.95 -17.19 9.29
N ARG A 229 12.17 -16.66 9.22
CA ARG A 229 13.19 -16.73 10.28
C ARG A 229 13.15 -15.48 11.13
N GLU A 230 13.18 -15.65 12.46
CA GLU A 230 13.10 -14.53 13.41
C GLU A 230 14.35 -13.64 13.34
N GLU A 231 15.54 -14.21 13.04
CA GLU A 231 16.77 -13.45 12.84
C GLU A 231 16.66 -12.48 11.69
N ALA A 232 16.07 -12.92 10.56
CA ALA A 232 15.81 -12.05 9.42
C ALA A 232 14.78 -10.96 9.79
N ARG A 233 13.69 -11.32 10.50
CA ARG A 233 12.74 -10.32 10.99
C ARG A 233 13.41 -9.28 11.89
N GLN A 234 14.25 -9.71 12.86
CA GLN A 234 14.95 -8.79 13.77
C GLN A 234 15.87 -7.84 13.01
N ALA A 235 16.60 -8.33 12.01
CA ALA A 235 17.50 -7.52 11.22
C ALA A 235 16.75 -6.48 10.35
N TYR A 236 15.69 -6.89 9.68
CA TYR A 236 15.01 -6.06 8.68
C TYR A 236 13.73 -5.35 9.19
N GLU A 237 13.14 -5.81 10.28
CA GLU A 237 11.93 -5.26 10.89
C GLU A 237 12.07 -5.15 12.44
N PRO A 238 13.08 -4.41 12.94
CA PRO A 238 13.47 -4.49 14.36
C PRO A 238 12.36 -4.13 15.35
N GLY A 239 11.46 -3.22 14.99
CA GLY A 239 10.36 -2.80 15.86
C GLY A 239 9.01 -3.51 15.58
N ALA A 240 8.97 -4.47 14.67
CA ALA A 240 7.73 -5.17 14.36
C ALA A 240 7.51 -6.38 15.29
N PRO A 241 6.26 -6.84 15.50
CA PRO A 241 5.96 -8.05 16.28
C PRO A 241 6.69 -9.29 15.75
N SER A 242 6.93 -10.25 16.64
CA SER A 242 7.55 -11.51 16.28
C SER A 242 6.75 -12.28 15.23
N ILE A 243 7.40 -13.18 14.52
CA ILE A 243 6.72 -14.05 13.54
C ILE A 243 5.66 -14.91 14.24
N VAL A 244 5.96 -15.41 15.44
CA VAL A 244 5.02 -16.20 16.25
C VAL A 244 3.78 -15.42 16.61
N ASP A 245 3.92 -14.15 17.03
CA ASP A 245 2.77 -13.30 17.35
C ASP A 245 1.93 -12.99 16.11
N ARG A 246 2.59 -12.75 14.96
CA ARG A 246 1.86 -12.55 13.70
C ARG A 246 1.06 -13.79 13.31
N MET A 247 1.65 -14.97 13.39
CA MET A 247 0.95 -16.23 13.11
C MET A 247 -0.22 -16.47 14.08
N LYS A 248 -0.02 -16.17 15.37
CA LYS A 248 -1.09 -16.26 16.38
C LYS A 248 -2.23 -15.29 16.05
N GLY A 249 -1.92 -14.05 15.77
CA GLY A 249 -2.93 -13.04 15.41
C GLY A 249 -3.70 -13.41 14.14
N ILE A 250 -3.02 -13.96 13.11
CA ILE A 250 -3.68 -14.46 11.90
C ILE A 250 -4.68 -15.59 12.24
N ARG A 251 -4.28 -16.55 13.08
CA ARG A 251 -5.18 -17.64 13.51
C ARG A 251 -6.41 -17.08 14.21
N LEU A 252 -6.24 -16.15 15.15
CA LEU A 252 -7.36 -15.52 15.86
C LEU A 252 -8.31 -14.79 14.89
N LEU A 253 -7.80 -14.02 13.95
CA LEU A 253 -8.61 -13.37 12.92
C LEU A 253 -9.37 -14.37 12.06
N ARG A 254 -8.71 -15.47 11.63
CA ARG A 254 -9.35 -16.52 10.83
C ARG A 254 -10.42 -17.26 11.62
N GLN A 255 -10.18 -17.60 12.89
CA GLN A 255 -11.17 -18.20 13.79
C GLN A 255 -12.38 -17.28 13.99
N ALA A 256 -12.16 -15.99 14.00
CA ALA A 256 -13.22 -14.99 14.05
C ALA A 256 -13.97 -14.80 12.71
N GLY A 257 -13.61 -15.53 11.66
CA GLY A 257 -14.23 -15.46 10.34
C GLY A 257 -13.76 -14.26 9.48
N ILE A 258 -12.68 -13.58 9.88
CA ILE A 258 -12.15 -12.44 9.13
C ILE A 258 -11.33 -12.93 7.93
N PRO A 259 -11.62 -12.45 6.70
CA PRO A 259 -10.80 -12.74 5.53
C PRO A 259 -9.39 -12.17 5.69
N VAL A 260 -8.37 -13.00 5.45
CA VAL A 260 -6.95 -12.61 5.56
C VAL A 260 -6.25 -12.88 4.24
N ALA A 261 -5.35 -11.97 3.84
CA ALA A 261 -4.34 -12.19 2.82
C ALA A 261 -2.95 -12.06 3.43
N PHE A 262 -2.01 -12.88 2.96
CA PHE A 262 -0.62 -12.77 3.37
C PHE A 262 0.10 -11.77 2.45
N ARG A 263 0.87 -10.86 3.04
CA ARG A 263 1.80 -10.01 2.29
C ARG A 263 3.22 -10.51 2.49
N ILE A 264 3.76 -11.18 1.47
CA ILE A 264 5.18 -11.51 1.34
C ILE A 264 5.82 -10.32 0.58
N ASP A 265 5.88 -9.20 1.25
CA ASP A 265 6.27 -7.92 0.70
C ASP A 265 7.12 -7.18 1.75
N PRO A 266 8.42 -7.01 1.45
CA PRO A 266 9.10 -7.18 0.16
C PRO A 266 9.62 -8.60 -0.12
N LEU A 267 9.80 -8.91 -1.43
CA LEU A 267 10.59 -10.03 -1.90
C LEU A 267 12.02 -9.59 -2.19
N PHE A 268 12.98 -10.33 -1.69
CA PHE A 268 14.40 -10.14 -1.92
C PHE A 268 14.94 -11.14 -2.95
N PRO A 269 16.05 -10.84 -3.65
CA PRO A 269 16.73 -11.81 -4.49
C PRO A 269 17.09 -13.06 -3.68
N LEU A 270 16.85 -14.25 -4.22
CA LEU A 270 17.30 -15.49 -3.61
C LEU A 270 18.75 -15.78 -4.00
N ALA A 271 19.56 -16.27 -3.06
CA ALA A 271 20.89 -16.76 -3.34
C ALA A 271 20.81 -18.17 -3.99
N PRO A 272 21.72 -18.56 -4.89
CA PRO A 272 22.76 -17.71 -5.49
C PRO A 272 22.18 -16.71 -6.48
N PHE A 273 22.73 -15.49 -6.49
CA PHE A 273 22.14 -14.36 -7.23
C PHE A 273 22.28 -14.44 -8.75
N ARG A 274 23.10 -15.34 -9.26
CA ARG A 274 23.34 -15.60 -10.68
C ARG A 274 23.60 -17.08 -10.90
N ILE A 275 23.31 -17.57 -12.08
CA ILE A 275 23.45 -18.99 -12.47
C ILE A 275 24.85 -19.56 -12.24
N LYS A 276 25.88 -18.74 -12.27
CA LYS A 276 27.30 -19.15 -12.05
C LYS A 276 27.97 -18.35 -10.93
N SER A 277 27.24 -18.02 -9.90
CA SER A 277 27.74 -17.20 -8.79
C SER A 277 27.56 -17.96 -7.48
N ASP A 278 28.67 -18.11 -6.76
CA ASP A 278 28.65 -18.66 -5.39
C ASP A 278 28.38 -17.60 -4.34
N ARG A 279 28.19 -16.33 -4.74
CA ARG A 279 27.93 -15.24 -3.80
C ARG A 279 26.57 -15.33 -3.15
N THR A 280 26.58 -15.08 -1.86
CA THR A 280 25.44 -15.12 -0.96
C THR A 280 25.28 -13.77 -0.22
N TYR A 281 24.31 -13.64 0.65
CA TYR A 281 24.11 -12.47 1.50
C TYR A 281 25.32 -12.19 2.41
N LYS A 282 26.04 -13.24 2.85
CA LYS A 282 27.25 -13.13 3.69
C LYS A 282 28.37 -12.34 3.02
N ASP A 283 28.50 -12.46 1.69
CA ASP A 283 29.51 -11.71 0.91
C ASP A 283 29.25 -10.19 0.85
N PHE A 284 28.14 -9.76 1.39
CA PHE A 284 27.70 -8.36 1.50
C PHE A 284 27.46 -7.94 2.97
N ASP A 285 27.93 -8.71 3.94
CA ASP A 285 27.70 -8.49 5.38
C ASP A 285 26.20 -8.35 5.72
N LEU A 286 25.37 -9.18 5.10
CA LEU A 286 23.93 -9.16 5.28
C LEU A 286 23.42 -10.50 5.84
N PRO A 287 22.49 -10.49 6.83
CA PRO A 287 21.72 -11.66 7.11
C PRO A 287 20.83 -11.99 5.92
N GLU A 288 20.71 -13.26 5.57
CA GLU A 288 19.85 -13.70 4.48
C GLU A 288 18.38 -13.46 4.83
N PRO A 289 17.64 -12.63 4.06
CA PRO A 289 16.25 -12.31 4.41
C PRO A 289 15.30 -13.45 4.12
N GLN A 290 15.50 -14.17 3.02
CA GLN A 290 14.58 -15.19 2.51
C GLN A 290 15.39 -16.26 1.77
N ALA A 291 15.08 -17.54 2.06
CA ALA A 291 15.48 -18.67 1.25
C ALA A 291 14.28 -19.26 0.52
N LEU A 292 14.49 -20.12 -0.46
CA LEU A 292 13.39 -20.77 -1.20
C LEU A 292 12.47 -21.55 -0.27
N ASP A 293 13.07 -22.32 0.66
CA ASP A 293 12.34 -23.08 1.66
C ASP A 293 11.50 -22.17 2.61
N ASP A 294 12.05 -21.00 2.95
CA ASP A 294 11.30 -20.01 3.75
C ASP A 294 10.05 -19.54 3.01
N LEU A 295 10.17 -19.24 1.70
CA LEU A 295 9.03 -18.85 0.87
C LEU A 295 8.01 -20.00 0.74
N GLU A 296 8.45 -21.23 0.56
CA GLU A 296 7.56 -22.39 0.49
C GLU A 296 6.79 -22.58 1.80
N ARG A 297 7.45 -22.45 2.94
CA ARG A 297 6.79 -22.52 4.26
C ARG A 297 5.76 -21.39 4.44
N LEU A 298 6.07 -20.16 3.99
CA LEU A 298 5.12 -19.04 4.03
C LEU A 298 3.90 -19.29 3.14
N VAL A 299 4.07 -19.82 1.94
CA VAL A 299 2.96 -20.15 1.02
C VAL A 299 2.13 -21.31 1.55
N THR A 300 2.79 -22.34 2.10
CA THR A 300 2.10 -23.47 2.75
C THR A 300 1.26 -23.00 3.92
N LEU A 301 1.83 -22.15 4.79
CA LEU A 301 1.12 -21.55 5.92
C LEU A 301 -0.08 -20.72 5.44
N ALA A 302 0.08 -19.95 4.38
CA ALA A 302 -1.02 -19.16 3.80
C ALA A 302 -2.18 -20.06 3.34
N LYS A 303 -1.87 -21.19 2.71
CA LYS A 303 -2.86 -22.21 2.33
C LYS A 303 -3.55 -22.81 3.54
N GLU A 304 -2.78 -23.29 4.52
CA GLU A 304 -3.30 -23.93 5.75
C GLU A 304 -4.21 -23.00 6.54
N MET A 305 -3.87 -21.73 6.60
CA MET A 305 -4.70 -20.71 7.25
C MET A 305 -5.87 -20.21 6.40
N GLY A 306 -6.05 -20.75 5.20
CA GLY A 306 -7.14 -20.35 4.30
C GLY A 306 -7.04 -18.88 3.89
N ALA A 307 -5.83 -18.35 3.68
CA ALA A 307 -5.65 -17.01 3.15
C ALA A 307 -6.23 -16.92 1.74
N CYS A 308 -6.94 -15.83 1.47
CA CYS A 308 -7.59 -15.66 0.17
C CYS A 308 -6.59 -15.41 -0.97
N ARG A 309 -5.38 -14.93 -0.65
CA ARG A 309 -4.29 -14.70 -1.61
C ARG A 309 -2.98 -14.40 -0.91
N VAL A 310 -1.89 -14.49 -1.67
CA VAL A 310 -0.59 -13.89 -1.36
C VAL A 310 -0.43 -12.59 -2.15
N VAL A 311 -0.05 -11.52 -1.47
CA VAL A 311 0.32 -10.22 -2.09
C VAL A 311 1.84 -10.05 -2.00
N TYR A 312 2.50 -9.65 -3.08
CA TYR A 312 3.95 -9.54 -3.12
C TYR A 312 4.41 -8.30 -3.91
N SER A 313 5.63 -7.85 -3.67
CA SER A 313 6.36 -6.94 -4.56
C SER A 313 7.86 -7.09 -4.37
N PRO A 314 8.68 -6.89 -5.43
CA PRO A 314 10.13 -6.87 -5.28
C PRO A 314 10.57 -5.76 -4.32
N ALA A 315 11.55 -6.05 -3.48
CA ALA A 315 12.15 -5.09 -2.57
C ALA A 315 12.81 -3.94 -3.35
N LYS A 316 12.78 -2.76 -2.73
CA LYS A 316 13.38 -1.53 -3.26
C LYS A 316 14.39 -1.00 -2.26
N ILE A 317 15.48 -0.44 -2.76
CA ILE A 317 16.45 0.25 -1.92
C ILE A 317 16.02 1.71 -1.82
N VAL A 318 15.60 2.12 -0.65
CA VAL A 318 15.07 3.46 -0.41
C VAL A 318 16.19 4.43 -0.06
N GLN A 319 16.14 5.62 -0.66
CA GLN A 319 16.96 6.74 -0.23
C GLN A 319 16.20 7.57 0.81
N PRO A 320 16.51 7.46 2.11
CA PRO A 320 15.88 8.28 3.12
C PRO A 320 16.21 9.76 2.91
N ARG A 321 15.26 10.66 3.20
CA ARG A 321 15.47 12.11 3.10
C ARG A 321 15.85 12.73 4.42
N THR A 322 15.36 12.17 5.51
CA THR A 322 15.44 12.76 6.87
C THR A 322 16.53 12.13 7.74
N ARG A 323 17.14 11.06 7.26
CA ARG A 323 18.21 10.34 7.97
C ARG A 323 19.20 9.72 6.99
N PRO A 324 20.44 9.41 7.40
CA PRO A 324 21.35 8.62 6.56
C PRO A 324 20.79 7.21 6.33
N MET A 325 21.18 6.60 5.20
CA MET A 325 20.88 5.20 4.92
C MET A 325 21.56 4.32 5.99
N SER A 326 20.85 3.34 6.50
CA SER A 326 21.40 2.41 7.50
C SER A 326 22.54 1.55 6.90
N PRO A 327 23.41 0.97 7.72
CA PRO A 327 24.43 0.04 7.24
C PRO A 327 23.84 -1.10 6.43
N ILE A 328 22.80 -1.76 6.94
CA ILE A 328 22.07 -2.84 6.23
C ILE A 328 21.61 -2.39 4.84
N MET A 329 21.01 -1.21 4.73
CA MET A 329 20.51 -0.74 3.43
C MET A 329 21.63 -0.30 2.48
N ARG A 330 22.80 0.13 2.99
CA ARG A 330 23.98 0.37 2.15
C ARG A 330 24.52 -0.94 1.57
N SER A 331 24.72 -1.94 2.40
CA SER A 331 25.12 -3.28 1.97
C SER A 331 24.12 -3.90 1.00
N MET A 332 22.81 -3.75 1.27
CA MET A 332 21.75 -4.20 0.38
C MET A 332 21.80 -3.50 -0.97
N ARG A 333 22.16 -2.21 -1.01
CA ARG A 333 22.33 -1.50 -2.27
C ARG A 333 23.49 -2.08 -3.08
N SER A 334 24.64 -2.35 -2.46
CA SER A 334 25.79 -3.00 -3.12
C SER A 334 25.42 -4.38 -3.67
N LEU A 335 24.66 -5.17 -2.90
CA LEU A 335 24.11 -6.44 -3.38
C LEU A 335 23.21 -6.24 -4.61
N TYR A 336 22.32 -5.25 -4.59
CA TYR A 336 21.41 -4.97 -5.70
C TYR A 336 22.15 -4.51 -6.95
N GLU A 337 23.21 -3.69 -6.81
CA GLU A 337 24.10 -3.32 -7.91
C GLU A 337 24.78 -4.56 -8.52
N TYR A 338 25.20 -5.50 -7.67
CA TYR A 338 25.74 -6.79 -8.13
C TYR A 338 24.70 -7.64 -8.87
N VAL A 339 23.48 -7.77 -8.33
CA VAL A 339 22.37 -8.54 -8.93
C VAL A 339 21.93 -7.92 -10.27
N ALA A 340 21.92 -6.61 -10.36
CA ALA A 340 21.51 -5.89 -11.57
C ALA A 340 22.49 -6.07 -12.72
N ALA A 341 23.79 -6.21 -12.46
CA ALA A 341 24.83 -6.22 -13.50
C ALA A 341 24.62 -7.31 -14.57
N PRO A 342 24.93 -7.03 -15.84
CA PRO A 342 25.60 -5.82 -16.37
C PRO A 342 24.70 -4.57 -16.48
N GLU A 343 23.40 -4.70 -16.27
CA GLU A 343 22.47 -3.57 -16.22
C GLU A 343 22.72 -2.71 -14.97
N ARG A 344 22.07 -1.55 -14.91
CA ARG A 344 22.14 -0.65 -13.75
C ARG A 344 20.80 -0.65 -12.99
N LEU A 345 20.87 -0.29 -11.71
CA LEU A 345 19.65 -0.02 -10.93
C LEU A 345 18.88 1.16 -11.52
N ILE A 346 17.57 1.04 -11.51
CA ILE A 346 16.66 2.10 -11.95
C ILE A 346 16.26 2.93 -10.74
N PHE A 347 16.59 4.23 -10.74
CA PHE A 347 16.16 5.15 -9.70
C PHE A 347 14.83 5.81 -10.07
N ARG A 348 13.79 5.54 -9.28
CA ARG A 348 12.45 6.14 -9.48
C ARG A 348 11.75 6.32 -8.14
N GLY A 349 11.13 7.49 -7.94
CA GLY A 349 10.33 7.77 -6.75
C GLY A 349 11.09 7.66 -5.43
N GLY A 350 12.37 8.09 -5.38
CA GLY A 350 13.20 8.04 -4.17
C GLY A 350 13.71 6.64 -3.81
N SER A 351 13.66 5.68 -4.74
CA SER A 351 14.16 4.32 -4.52
C SER A 351 14.87 3.76 -5.76
N TRP A 352 15.89 2.93 -5.52
CA TRP A 352 16.51 2.11 -6.55
C TRP A 352 15.82 0.75 -6.66
N ARG A 353 15.66 0.30 -7.89
CA ARG A 353 14.98 -0.95 -8.25
C ARG A 353 15.87 -1.77 -9.17
N LEU A 354 15.70 -3.07 -9.11
CA LEU A 354 16.28 -3.98 -10.10
C LEU A 354 15.66 -3.71 -11.49
N PRO A 355 16.39 -3.95 -12.58
CA PRO A 355 15.83 -3.97 -13.92
C PRO A 355 14.66 -4.96 -14.06
N PRO A 356 13.72 -4.76 -15.00
CA PRO A 356 12.50 -5.56 -15.11
C PRO A 356 12.77 -7.08 -15.18
N GLN A 357 13.73 -7.50 -16.00
CA GLN A 357 14.09 -8.92 -16.11
C GLN A 357 14.59 -9.52 -14.79
N ARG A 358 15.36 -8.74 -14.01
CA ARG A 358 15.83 -9.16 -12.68
C ARG A 358 14.68 -9.18 -11.66
N GLN A 359 13.72 -8.28 -11.78
CA GLN A 359 12.51 -8.33 -10.95
C GLN A 359 11.71 -9.61 -11.21
N LEU A 360 11.58 -10.04 -12.46
CA LEU A 360 10.93 -11.31 -12.81
C LEU A 360 11.66 -12.50 -12.19
N ALA A 361 12.99 -12.51 -12.23
CA ALA A 361 13.79 -13.56 -11.58
C ALA A 361 13.59 -13.61 -10.06
N VAL A 362 13.37 -12.46 -9.40
CA VAL A 362 13.07 -12.39 -7.96
C VAL A 362 11.66 -12.90 -7.65
N THR A 363 10.68 -12.62 -8.51
CA THR A 363 9.27 -12.96 -8.24
C THR A 363 8.89 -14.36 -8.70
N GLY A 364 9.58 -14.90 -9.72
CA GLY A 364 9.29 -16.20 -10.32
C GLY A 364 9.18 -17.35 -9.31
N PRO A 365 10.19 -17.56 -8.44
CA PRO A 365 10.15 -18.64 -7.45
C PRO A 365 8.90 -18.61 -6.54
N LEU A 366 8.49 -17.43 -6.05
CA LEU A 366 7.28 -17.30 -5.25
C LEU A 366 6.02 -17.66 -6.05
N LEU A 367 5.95 -17.21 -7.32
CA LEU A 367 4.81 -17.49 -8.18
C LEU A 367 4.71 -18.99 -8.50
N ASP A 368 5.83 -19.67 -8.69
CA ASP A 368 5.87 -21.11 -8.89
C ASP A 368 5.37 -21.85 -7.66
N LEU A 369 5.80 -21.45 -6.46
CA LEU A 369 5.31 -21.99 -5.20
C LEU A 369 3.81 -21.72 -5.02
N CYS A 370 3.34 -20.51 -5.29
CA CYS A 370 1.91 -20.21 -5.21
C CYS A 370 1.08 -21.08 -6.16
N ARG A 371 1.56 -21.32 -7.38
CA ARG A 371 0.93 -22.23 -8.35
C ARG A 371 0.94 -23.67 -7.86
N LYS A 372 2.10 -24.15 -7.37
CA LYS A 372 2.27 -25.51 -6.81
C LYS A 372 1.28 -25.79 -5.68
N HIS A 373 1.08 -24.83 -4.79
CA HIS A 373 0.21 -24.97 -3.62
C HIS A 373 -1.24 -24.52 -3.88
N GLY A 374 -1.59 -24.01 -5.06
CA GLY A 374 -2.92 -23.54 -5.41
C GLY A 374 -3.35 -22.28 -4.63
N VAL A 375 -2.42 -21.40 -4.27
CA VAL A 375 -2.69 -20.14 -3.58
C VAL A 375 -2.69 -18.99 -4.59
N PRO A 376 -3.76 -18.21 -4.72
CA PRO A 376 -3.75 -17.05 -5.60
C PRO A 376 -2.68 -16.04 -5.22
N ALA A 377 -1.95 -15.49 -6.20
CA ALA A 377 -0.92 -14.48 -5.98
C ALA A 377 -1.24 -13.19 -6.73
N LYS A 378 -0.92 -12.03 -6.13
CA LYS A 378 -1.13 -10.72 -6.72
C LYS A 378 0.06 -9.80 -6.46
N CYS A 379 0.62 -9.21 -7.50
CA CYS A 379 1.62 -8.16 -7.36
C CYS A 379 0.98 -6.88 -6.81
N CYS A 380 1.59 -6.28 -5.78
CA CYS A 380 1.11 -5.03 -5.18
C CYS A 380 1.25 -3.83 -6.12
N MET A 381 2.22 -3.88 -7.05
CA MET A 381 2.58 -2.79 -7.96
C MET A 381 2.59 -3.31 -9.41
N GLN A 382 1.43 -3.66 -9.91
CA GLN A 382 1.24 -4.33 -11.19
C GLN A 382 1.80 -3.59 -12.42
N ASN A 383 2.08 -2.28 -12.30
CA ASN A 383 2.55 -1.47 -13.45
C ASN A 383 4.04 -1.58 -13.75
N LEU A 384 4.78 -2.47 -13.07
CA LEU A 384 6.21 -2.67 -13.34
C LEU A 384 6.53 -3.94 -14.10
N ILE A 385 5.54 -4.81 -14.25
CA ILE A 385 5.68 -6.08 -14.95
C ILE A 385 4.39 -6.25 -15.78
N GLU A 386 4.28 -5.55 -16.88
CA GLU A 386 3.42 -6.01 -17.96
C GLU A 386 4.11 -7.25 -18.53
N THR A 387 3.59 -8.40 -18.18
CA THR A 387 3.84 -9.62 -18.96
C THR A 387 3.16 -9.45 -20.31
N PRO A 388 3.85 -9.72 -21.42
CA PRO A 388 3.28 -9.71 -22.74
C PRO A 388 2.09 -10.65 -22.85
#